data_3696d58e98342618c3475375c7967b21
#
_entry.id   3696d58e98342618c3475375c7967b21
#
_cell.length_a   1.000
_cell.length_b   1.000
_cell.length_c   1.000
_cell.angle_alpha   90.00
_cell.angle_beta   90.00
_cell.angle_gamma   90.00
#
_symmetry.space_group_name_H-M   'P 1'
#
loop_
_entity.id
_entity.type
_entity.pdbx_description
1 polymer ?
#
loop_
_entity_poly.entity_id
_entity_poly.type
_entity_poly.pdbx_seq_one_letter_code
_entity_poly.pdbx_strand_id
1 'polypeptide(L)'
;IDNDSVQKSDYDALLWLRVNELGGDELRYKVYISRYNRTMETLKVDAYMADGTPYENVEYNENPEPIEGNTNGQAIYNLLWQ
;
A
#
# COMPACT_ATOMS: atom_id res chain seq x y z
N ILE A 1 7.54 -0.50 -3.80
CA ILE A 1 6.98 0.86 -4.05
C ILE A 1 7.19 1.22 -5.51
N ASP A 2 6.15 1.65 -6.15
CA ASP A 2 6.24 2.27 -7.47
C ASP A 2 6.53 3.77 -7.28
N ASN A 3 7.79 4.16 -7.48
CA ASN A 3 8.23 5.53 -7.23
C ASN A 3 7.52 6.55 -8.13
N ASP A 4 7.09 6.15 -9.31
CA ASP A 4 6.39 7.05 -10.24
C ASP A 4 4.97 7.39 -9.77
N SER A 5 4.41 6.57 -8.87
CA SER A 5 3.05 6.78 -8.36
C SER A 5 3.01 7.54 -7.04
N VAL A 6 4.15 7.83 -6.43
CA VAL A 6 4.21 8.46 -5.10
C VAL A 6 3.88 9.95 -5.21
N GLN A 7 2.85 10.37 -4.48
CA GLN A 7 2.49 11.77 -4.30
C GLN A 7 2.64 12.09 -2.81
N LYS A 8 3.66 12.84 -2.47
CA LYS A 8 4.06 13.07 -1.07
C LYS A 8 4.11 14.55 -0.75
N SER A 9 3.60 14.90 0.44
CA SER A 9 3.81 16.20 1.08
C SER A 9 4.56 15.98 2.40
N ASP A 10 4.72 17.07 3.19
CA ASP A 10 5.31 16.96 4.54
C ASP A 10 4.37 16.27 5.53
N TYR A 11 3.11 16.10 5.18
CA TYR A 11 2.06 15.64 6.08
C TYR A 11 1.45 14.30 5.69
N ASP A 12 1.49 13.95 4.41
CA ASP A 12 0.83 12.74 3.92
C ASP A 12 1.49 12.22 2.64
N ALA A 13 1.07 11.04 2.23
CA ALA A 13 1.50 10.42 0.98
C ALA A 13 0.40 9.54 0.42
N LEU A 14 0.29 9.53 -0.90
CA LEU A 14 -0.57 8.63 -1.66
C LEU A 14 0.32 7.86 -2.63
N LEU A 15 0.23 6.54 -2.60
CA LEU A 15 1.10 5.70 -3.43
C LEU A 15 0.46 4.36 -3.75
N TRP A 16 0.99 3.72 -4.78
CA TRP A 16 0.69 2.34 -5.13
C TRP A 16 1.81 1.43 -4.67
N LEU A 17 1.44 0.32 -4.03
CA LEU A 17 2.36 -0.76 -3.66
C LEU A 17 2.07 -1.97 -4.53
N ARG A 18 3.12 -2.63 -5.00
CA ARG A 18 3.01 -3.88 -5.73
C ARG A 18 3.63 -5.00 -4.90
N VAL A 19 2.88 -6.08 -4.73
CA VAL A 19 3.35 -7.27 -4.02
C VAL A 19 3.20 -8.45 -4.96
N ASN A 20 4.29 -9.19 -5.18
CA ASN A 20 4.28 -10.44 -5.94
C ASN A 20 4.27 -11.61 -4.97
N GLU A 21 3.29 -12.47 -5.09
CA GLU A 21 3.16 -13.65 -4.24
C GLU A 21 3.90 -14.85 -4.81
N LEU A 22 4.21 -15.83 -3.95
CA LEU A 22 4.98 -17.01 -4.34
C LEU A 22 4.33 -17.81 -5.46
N GLY A 23 3.02 -17.81 -5.56
CA GLY A 23 2.29 -18.50 -6.63
C GLY A 23 2.26 -17.75 -7.96
N GLY A 24 2.87 -16.56 -8.04
CA GLY A 24 2.86 -15.74 -9.23
C GLY A 24 1.74 -14.69 -9.27
N ASP A 25 0.86 -14.70 -8.30
CA ASP A 25 -0.20 -13.69 -8.20
C ASP A 25 0.40 -12.32 -7.88
N GLU A 26 -0.20 -11.26 -8.40
CA GLU A 26 0.22 -9.89 -8.16
C GLU A 26 -0.89 -9.12 -7.45
N LEU A 27 -0.51 -8.43 -6.38
CA LEU A 27 -1.40 -7.54 -5.65
C LEU A 27 -0.91 -6.10 -5.79
N ARG A 28 -1.84 -5.18 -6.06
CA ARG A 28 -1.56 -3.75 -6.13
C ARG A 28 -2.45 -3.02 -5.14
N TYR A 29 -1.82 -2.29 -4.23
CA TYR A 29 -2.52 -1.56 -3.18
C TYR A 29 -2.36 -0.08 -3.41
N LYS A 30 -3.49 0.65 -3.45
CA LYS A 30 -3.46 2.11 -3.37
C LYS A 30 -3.62 2.48 -1.91
N VAL A 31 -2.60 3.13 -1.33
CA VAL A 31 -2.59 3.44 0.10
C VAL A 31 -2.39 4.93 0.33
N TYR A 32 -3.05 5.42 1.39
CA TYR A 32 -2.88 6.77 1.90
C TYR A 32 -2.22 6.68 3.28
N ILE A 33 -1.13 7.43 3.47
CA ILE A 33 -0.39 7.44 4.72
C ILE A 33 -0.44 8.84 5.29
N SER A 34 -0.93 8.97 6.53
CA SER A 34 -0.92 10.21 7.27
C SER A 34 0.30 10.24 8.19
N ARG A 35 1.23 11.15 7.92
CA ARG A 35 2.38 11.35 8.79
C ARG A 35 1.96 11.94 10.13
N TYR A 36 1.00 12.84 10.10
CA TYR A 36 0.50 13.50 11.30
C TYR A 36 -0.12 12.49 12.28
N ASN A 37 -0.97 11.61 11.77
CA ASN A 37 -1.67 10.62 12.60
C ASN A 37 -0.89 9.31 12.75
N ARG A 38 0.15 9.09 11.95
CA ARG A 38 0.89 7.82 11.83
C ARG A 38 -0.06 6.67 11.52
N THR A 39 -0.89 6.86 10.52
CA THR A 39 -1.85 5.87 10.06
C THR A 39 -1.66 5.55 8.59
N MET A 40 -2.11 4.36 8.20
CA MET A 40 -2.10 3.87 6.83
C MET A 40 -3.50 3.38 6.48
N GLU A 41 -4.02 3.84 5.36
CA GLU A 41 -5.34 3.44 4.88
C GLU A 41 -5.23 2.85 3.49
N THR A 42 -5.82 1.67 3.29
CA THR A 42 -5.90 1.06 1.97
C THR A 42 -7.14 1.59 1.26
N LEU A 43 -6.94 2.28 0.13
CA LEU A 43 -8.03 2.88 -0.64
C LEU A 43 -8.56 1.95 -1.72
N LYS A 44 -7.68 1.09 -2.25
CA LYS A 44 -8.05 0.16 -3.31
C LYS A 44 -7.08 -1.01 -3.35
N VAL A 45 -7.58 -2.18 -3.70
CA VAL A 45 -6.75 -3.35 -3.97
C VAL A 45 -7.15 -3.93 -5.32
N ASP A 46 -6.17 -4.06 -6.21
CA ASP A 46 -6.30 -4.80 -7.47
C ASP A 46 -5.44 -6.06 -7.35
N ALA A 47 -6.03 -7.21 -7.61
CA ALA A 47 -5.34 -8.50 -7.55
C ALA A 47 -5.42 -9.19 -8.91
N TYR A 48 -4.33 -9.82 -9.32
CA TYR A 48 -4.22 -10.52 -10.60
C TYR A 48 -3.63 -11.91 -10.37
N MET A 49 -4.19 -12.89 -11.07
CA MET A 49 -3.64 -14.24 -11.10
C MET A 49 -2.31 -14.26 -11.85
N ALA A 50 -1.57 -15.36 -11.73
CA ALA A 50 -0.26 -15.52 -12.39
C ALA A 50 -0.35 -15.34 -13.92
N ASP A 51 -1.49 -15.68 -14.52
CA ASP A 51 -1.72 -15.54 -15.97
C ASP A 51 -2.20 -14.12 -16.37
N GLY A 52 -2.32 -13.19 -15.40
CA GLY A 52 -2.77 -11.84 -15.65
C GLY A 52 -4.27 -11.63 -15.51
N THR A 53 -5.05 -12.69 -15.22
CA THR A 53 -6.50 -12.59 -15.04
C THR A 53 -6.80 -11.87 -13.73
N PRO A 54 -7.65 -10.82 -13.72
CA PRO A 54 -8.00 -10.13 -12.48
C PRO A 54 -8.90 -11.00 -11.60
N TYR A 55 -8.67 -10.90 -10.27
CA TYR A 55 -9.59 -11.46 -9.28
C TYR A 55 -10.82 -10.57 -9.16
N GLU A 56 -11.98 -11.20 -8.98
CA GLU A 56 -13.22 -10.49 -8.69
C GLU A 56 -13.45 -10.44 -7.18
N ASN A 57 -14.11 -9.37 -6.71
CA ASN A 57 -14.56 -9.23 -5.32
C ASN A 57 -13.43 -9.35 -4.28
N VAL A 58 -12.35 -8.59 -4.50
CA VAL A 58 -11.25 -8.53 -3.52
C VAL A 58 -11.71 -7.77 -2.29
N GLU A 59 -11.64 -8.43 -1.13
CA GLU A 59 -11.98 -7.81 0.15
C GLU A 59 -10.72 -7.29 0.84
N TYR A 60 -10.82 -6.13 1.48
CA TYR A 60 -9.73 -5.54 2.24
C TYR A 60 -10.27 -4.60 3.32
N ASN A 61 -9.43 -4.30 4.31
CA ASN A 61 -9.78 -3.38 5.39
C ASN A 61 -9.65 -1.94 4.90
N GLU A 62 -10.76 -1.23 4.81
CA GLU A 62 -10.81 0.17 4.36
C GLU A 62 -10.55 1.19 5.48
N ASN A 63 -10.49 0.74 6.72
CA ASN A 63 -10.30 1.63 7.87
C ASN A 63 -8.83 2.00 8.02
N PRO A 64 -8.52 3.25 8.43
CA PRO A 64 -7.14 3.61 8.77
C PRO A 64 -6.61 2.73 9.90
N GLU A 65 -5.37 2.30 9.75
CA GLU A 65 -4.69 1.47 10.76
C GLU A 65 -3.45 2.21 11.27
N PRO A 66 -3.13 2.10 12.58
CA PRO A 66 -1.91 2.71 13.10
C PRO A 66 -0.67 2.02 12.51
N ILE A 67 0.36 2.82 12.21
CA ILE A 67 1.64 2.31 11.75
C ILE A 67 2.44 1.90 12.99
N GLU A 68 2.67 0.60 13.14
CA GLU A 68 3.41 0.04 14.26
C GLU A 68 4.87 -0.19 13.90
N GLY A 69 5.74 -0.15 14.91
CA GLY A 69 7.16 -0.44 14.73
C GLY A 69 7.39 -1.87 14.24
N ASN A 70 8.45 -2.06 13.45
CA ASN A 70 8.88 -3.36 12.90
C ASN A 70 7.87 -3.98 11.93
N THR A 71 7.05 -3.17 11.27
CA THR A 71 6.11 -3.61 10.25
C THR A 71 6.51 -3.07 8.87
N ASN A 72 5.91 -3.64 7.82
CA ASN A 72 6.09 -3.12 6.46
C ASN A 72 5.61 -1.66 6.34
N GLY A 73 4.53 -1.31 7.06
CA GLY A 73 4.04 0.06 7.09
C GLY A 73 5.06 1.04 7.66
N GLN A 74 5.76 0.65 8.73
CA GLN A 74 6.82 1.47 9.32
C GLN A 74 8.00 1.63 8.35
N ALA A 75 8.37 0.57 7.64
CA ALA A 75 9.45 0.64 6.66
C ALA A 75 9.12 1.62 5.52
N ILE A 76 7.90 1.57 5.02
CA ILE A 76 7.43 2.50 3.98
C ILE A 76 7.40 3.93 4.50
N TYR A 77 6.89 4.13 5.71
CA TYR A 77 6.86 5.44 6.37
C TYR A 77 8.27 6.04 6.46
N ASN A 78 9.25 5.23 6.87
CA ASN A 78 10.64 5.68 7.00
C ASN A 78 11.26 6.03 5.65
N LEU A 79 10.92 5.31 4.58
CA LEU A 79 11.38 5.63 3.22
C LEU A 79 10.81 6.95 2.72
N LEU A 80 9.57 7.24 3.05
CA LEU A 80 8.89 8.46 2.59
C LEU A 80 9.41 9.71 3.29
N TRP A 81 9.68 9.62 4.59
CA TRP A 81 10.09 10.77 5.41
C TRP A 81 11.38 10.45 6.18
N GLN A 82 12.43 10.29 5.44
CA GLN A 82 13.78 10.11 6.01
C GLN A 82 14.33 11.41 6.58
#